data_919f76f0db45774e21e56edd36b4f1a5
#
_entry.id   919f76f0db45774e21e56edd36b4f1a5
#
_cell.length_a   1.000
_cell.length_b   1.000
_cell.length_c   1.000
_cell.angle_alpha   90.00
_cell.angle_beta   90.00
_cell.angle_gamma   90.00
#
_symmetry.space_group_name_H-M   'P 1'
#
loop_
_entity.id
_entity.type
_entity.pdbx_description
1 polymer ?
#
loop_
_entity_poly.entity_id
_entity_poly.type
_entity_poly.pdbx_seq_one_letter_code
_entity_poly.pdbx_strand_id
1 'polypeptide(L)'
;MYLRVEKNLAPNTVDAYKRDITRYLDFTGKDSDPDTVETAQIQAYIRGLSDAHLKPTSIRRNLSVIRAFHAYLVDEGAAATNPSELVDMPKMPKHLPDVLSVDEIDTLLSVIDTSKPAGLRGRAMLELLYSTGLRVSEMTSLTMLDILEGKEWLRVTGKGSKERIVPLGNEAVKWLERYINESRETFIKKGKNTDHLFLNYRGNAISRKGVWMFVKRYAADCGMEKRISPHTLRHSFATHLLEGGADLRAVQQMLGHADISTTQIYTHLDKTYLKEIHREYHPRW
;
A
#
# COMPACT_ATOMS: atom_id res chain seq x y z
N MET A 1 14.08 2.79 -21.01
CA MET A 1 14.25 4.19 -20.66
C MET A 1 12.89 4.90 -20.59
N TYR A 2 12.04 4.78 -21.60
CA TYR A 2 10.69 5.33 -21.73
C TYR A 2 9.82 5.24 -20.45
N LEU A 3 9.60 4.05 -19.88
CA LEU A 3 8.76 3.87 -18.69
C LEU A 3 9.25 4.64 -17.43
N ARG A 4 10.55 4.90 -17.33
CA ARG A 4 11.13 5.63 -16.19
C ARG A 4 11.15 7.14 -16.42
N VAL A 5 11.55 7.57 -17.61
CA VAL A 5 11.82 8.99 -17.90
C VAL A 5 10.53 9.68 -18.35
N GLU A 6 9.82 9.13 -19.32
CA GLU A 6 8.64 9.80 -19.88
C GLU A 6 7.36 9.49 -19.10
N LYS A 7 7.14 8.24 -18.71
CA LYS A 7 5.95 7.86 -17.93
C LYS A 7 6.15 7.97 -16.41
N ASN A 8 7.34 8.35 -15.92
CA ASN A 8 7.67 8.56 -14.50
C ASN A 8 7.14 7.43 -13.57
N LEU A 9 7.26 6.17 -14.04
CA LEU A 9 6.76 5.03 -13.28
C LEU A 9 7.71 4.65 -12.14
N ALA A 10 7.12 4.25 -11.00
CA ALA A 10 7.89 3.77 -9.86
C ALA A 10 8.69 2.49 -10.21
N PRO A 11 9.90 2.27 -9.62
CA PRO A 11 10.76 1.12 -9.94
C PRO A 11 10.04 -0.22 -9.92
N ASN A 12 9.24 -0.48 -8.90
CA ASN A 12 8.46 -1.73 -8.79
C ASN A 12 7.44 -1.91 -9.93
N THR A 13 6.88 -0.81 -10.45
CA THR A 13 5.96 -0.84 -11.60
C THR A 13 6.73 -1.16 -12.86
N VAL A 14 7.89 -0.55 -13.04
CA VAL A 14 8.78 -0.82 -14.17
C VAL A 14 9.20 -2.30 -14.20
N ASP A 15 9.58 -2.86 -13.05
CA ASP A 15 9.96 -4.27 -12.95
C ASP A 15 8.77 -5.22 -13.22
N ALA A 16 7.56 -4.83 -12.79
CA ALA A 16 6.35 -5.59 -13.13
C ALA A 16 6.06 -5.54 -14.64
N TYR A 17 6.15 -4.36 -15.24
CA TYR A 17 5.96 -4.15 -16.68
C TYR A 17 6.99 -4.94 -17.51
N LYS A 18 8.26 -4.90 -17.11
CA LYS A 18 9.31 -5.70 -17.74
C LYS A 18 8.95 -7.19 -17.77
N ARG A 19 8.58 -7.75 -16.61
CA ARG A 19 8.20 -9.17 -16.54
C ARG A 19 7.01 -9.52 -17.43
N ASP A 20 6.01 -8.65 -17.46
CA ASP A 20 4.81 -8.85 -18.26
C ASP A 20 5.12 -8.75 -19.77
N ILE A 21 5.92 -7.76 -20.19
CA ILE A 21 6.37 -7.61 -21.59
C ILE A 21 7.25 -8.80 -21.98
N THR A 22 8.23 -9.19 -21.16
CA THR A 22 9.09 -10.33 -21.48
C THR A 22 8.26 -11.59 -21.71
N ARG A 23 7.28 -11.88 -20.85
CA ARG A 23 6.38 -13.04 -21.02
C ARG A 23 5.55 -12.94 -22.30
N TYR A 24 5.12 -11.74 -22.66
CA TYR A 24 4.38 -11.50 -23.89
C TYR A 24 5.25 -11.73 -25.12
N LEU A 25 6.47 -11.19 -25.16
CA LEU A 25 7.43 -11.38 -26.25
C LEU A 25 7.89 -12.84 -26.37
N ASP A 26 8.02 -13.57 -25.24
CA ASP A 26 8.29 -15.01 -25.26
C ASP A 26 7.14 -15.80 -25.94
N PHE A 27 5.90 -15.32 -25.81
CA PHE A 27 4.73 -15.94 -26.45
C PHE A 27 4.62 -15.59 -27.94
N THR A 28 4.84 -14.34 -28.33
CA THR A 28 4.71 -13.89 -29.73
C THR A 28 5.93 -14.20 -30.59
N GLY A 29 7.08 -14.54 -29.96
CA GLY A 29 8.38 -14.66 -30.57
C GLY A 29 9.19 -13.38 -30.43
N LYS A 30 10.40 -13.50 -29.85
CA LYS A 30 11.27 -12.34 -29.54
C LYS A 30 11.72 -11.55 -30.77
N ASP A 31 11.83 -12.22 -31.86
CA ASP A 31 12.32 -11.69 -33.14
C ASP A 31 11.17 -11.39 -34.11
N SER A 32 9.91 -11.50 -33.68
CA SER A 32 8.75 -11.18 -34.49
C SER A 32 8.69 -9.67 -34.73
N ASP A 33 8.44 -9.30 -35.99
CA ASP A 33 8.17 -7.92 -36.37
C ASP A 33 6.90 -7.45 -35.63
N PRO A 34 6.97 -6.35 -34.86
CA PRO A 34 5.82 -5.82 -34.11
C PRO A 34 4.58 -5.55 -34.98
N ASP A 35 4.79 -5.20 -36.28
CA ASP A 35 3.72 -4.95 -37.23
C ASP A 35 2.97 -6.23 -37.67
N THR A 36 3.55 -7.42 -37.45
CA THR A 36 2.94 -8.70 -37.78
C THR A 36 2.05 -9.27 -36.65
N VAL A 37 2.03 -8.63 -35.49
CA VAL A 37 1.22 -9.10 -34.36
C VAL A 37 -0.25 -8.74 -34.56
N GLU A 38 -1.08 -9.75 -34.64
CA GLU A 38 -2.52 -9.61 -34.83
C GLU A 38 -3.28 -9.59 -33.48
N THR A 39 -4.45 -8.94 -33.47
CA THR A 39 -5.39 -8.93 -32.34
C THR A 39 -5.70 -10.35 -31.85
N ALA A 40 -5.84 -11.32 -32.75
CA ALA A 40 -6.10 -12.73 -32.43
C ALA A 40 -5.00 -13.37 -31.59
N GLN A 41 -3.73 -13.03 -31.84
CA GLN A 41 -2.59 -13.52 -31.05
C GLN A 41 -2.61 -12.95 -29.62
N ILE A 42 -2.93 -11.66 -29.47
CA ILE A 42 -3.07 -11.04 -28.13
C ILE A 42 -4.22 -11.68 -27.36
N GLN A 43 -5.36 -11.94 -28.04
CA GLN A 43 -6.48 -12.66 -27.42
C GLN A 43 -6.10 -14.08 -26.99
N ALA A 44 -5.32 -14.80 -27.82
CA ALA A 44 -4.82 -16.13 -27.48
C ALA A 44 -3.87 -16.09 -26.27
N TYR A 45 -2.97 -15.11 -26.22
CA TYR A 45 -2.11 -14.88 -25.06
C TYR A 45 -2.92 -14.63 -23.77
N ILE A 46 -3.92 -13.75 -23.82
CA ILE A 46 -4.78 -13.44 -22.66
C ILE A 46 -5.57 -14.68 -22.21
N ARG A 47 -6.07 -15.50 -23.15
CA ARG A 47 -6.70 -16.79 -22.83
C ARG A 47 -5.70 -17.73 -22.14
N GLY A 48 -4.49 -17.86 -22.67
CA GLY A 48 -3.43 -18.68 -22.06
C GLY A 48 -3.07 -18.26 -20.63
N LEU A 49 -3.09 -16.95 -20.32
CA LEU A 49 -2.91 -16.48 -18.95
C LEU A 49 -4.07 -16.91 -18.03
N SER A 50 -5.30 -16.95 -18.55
CA SER A 50 -6.47 -17.43 -17.83
C SER A 50 -6.40 -18.93 -17.57
N ASP A 51 -6.02 -19.71 -18.57
CA ASP A 51 -5.85 -21.16 -18.50
C ASP A 51 -4.72 -21.56 -17.52
N ALA A 52 -3.69 -20.72 -17.45
CA ALA A 52 -2.63 -20.82 -16.43
C ALA A 52 -3.07 -20.33 -15.03
N HIS A 53 -4.37 -20.10 -14.81
CA HIS A 53 -4.96 -19.68 -13.53
C HIS A 53 -4.38 -18.39 -12.94
N LEU A 54 -3.94 -17.45 -13.77
CA LEU A 54 -3.55 -16.13 -13.30
C LEU A 54 -4.79 -15.38 -12.78
N LYS A 55 -4.57 -14.61 -11.69
CA LYS A 55 -5.65 -13.77 -11.14
C LYS A 55 -6.15 -12.75 -12.17
N PRO A 56 -7.47 -12.49 -12.26
CA PRO A 56 -8.04 -11.52 -13.19
C PRO A 56 -7.37 -10.14 -13.13
N THR A 57 -6.97 -9.68 -11.93
CA THR A 57 -6.22 -8.43 -11.73
C THR A 57 -4.85 -8.46 -12.42
N SER A 58 -4.17 -9.61 -12.42
CA SER A 58 -2.88 -9.78 -13.10
C SER A 58 -3.05 -9.82 -14.61
N ILE A 59 -4.10 -10.46 -15.11
CA ILE A 59 -4.43 -10.51 -16.54
C ILE A 59 -4.74 -9.09 -17.05
N ARG A 60 -5.57 -8.32 -16.35
CA ARG A 60 -5.86 -6.92 -16.69
C ARG A 60 -4.59 -6.07 -16.73
N ARG A 61 -3.71 -6.21 -15.75
CA ARG A 61 -2.43 -5.51 -15.76
C ARG A 61 -1.60 -5.90 -16.99
N ASN A 62 -1.49 -7.19 -17.31
CA ASN A 62 -0.78 -7.65 -18.51
C ASN A 62 -1.34 -6.98 -19.77
N LEU A 63 -2.66 -6.97 -19.97
CA LEU A 63 -3.27 -6.32 -21.14
C LEU A 63 -3.01 -4.81 -21.14
N SER A 64 -3.07 -4.13 -19.99
CA SER A 64 -2.72 -2.71 -19.89
C SER A 64 -1.25 -2.44 -20.28
N VAL A 65 -0.34 -3.34 -19.89
CA VAL A 65 1.08 -3.25 -20.25
C VAL A 65 1.28 -3.48 -21.75
N ILE A 66 0.59 -4.47 -22.34
CA ILE A 66 0.63 -4.76 -23.79
C ILE A 66 0.10 -3.56 -24.59
N ARG A 67 -1.00 -2.96 -24.15
CA ARG A 67 -1.54 -1.73 -24.78
C ARG A 67 -0.54 -0.59 -24.75
N ALA A 68 0.09 -0.36 -23.60
CA ALA A 68 1.11 0.68 -23.48
C ALA A 68 2.35 0.39 -24.34
N PHE A 69 2.71 -0.89 -24.51
CA PHE A 69 3.82 -1.31 -25.34
C PHE A 69 3.51 -1.09 -26.83
N HIS A 70 2.37 -1.55 -27.34
CA HIS A 70 2.00 -1.34 -28.73
C HIS A 70 1.73 0.14 -29.06
N ALA A 71 1.14 0.91 -28.14
CA ALA A 71 1.02 2.35 -28.31
C ALA A 71 2.40 3.02 -28.45
N TYR A 72 3.37 2.62 -27.62
CA TYR A 72 4.75 3.10 -27.73
C TYR A 72 5.38 2.76 -29.09
N LEU A 73 5.16 1.55 -29.63
CA LEU A 73 5.68 1.16 -30.94
C LEU A 73 5.08 2.01 -32.07
N VAL A 74 3.81 2.36 -31.99
CA VAL A 74 3.15 3.27 -32.94
C VAL A 74 3.71 4.69 -32.81
N ASP A 75 3.87 5.20 -31.58
CA ASP A 75 4.43 6.53 -31.31
C ASP A 75 5.88 6.67 -31.84
N GLU A 76 6.68 5.61 -31.78
CA GLU A 76 8.06 5.57 -32.29
C GLU A 76 8.12 5.25 -33.81
N GLY A 77 6.98 5.04 -34.47
CA GLY A 77 6.93 4.67 -35.88
C GLY A 77 7.45 3.25 -36.19
N ALA A 78 7.57 2.39 -35.20
CA ALA A 78 8.00 0.99 -35.33
C ALA A 78 6.83 0.04 -35.67
N ALA A 79 5.59 0.52 -35.57
CA ALA A 79 4.39 -0.21 -36.00
C ALA A 79 3.35 0.78 -36.55
N ALA A 80 2.58 0.35 -37.55
CA ALA A 80 1.56 1.20 -38.16
C ALA A 80 0.27 1.28 -37.35
N THR A 81 -0.08 0.23 -36.60
CA THR A 81 -1.32 0.14 -35.84
C THR A 81 -1.10 -0.51 -34.48
N ASN A 82 -2.05 -0.31 -33.57
CA ASN A 82 -2.04 -0.94 -32.25
C ASN A 82 -3.06 -2.10 -32.19
N PRO A 83 -2.65 -3.35 -32.38
CA PRO A 83 -3.56 -4.50 -32.41
C PRO A 83 -4.22 -4.81 -31.07
N SER A 84 -3.74 -4.21 -29.97
CA SER A 84 -4.27 -4.45 -28.64
C SER A 84 -5.49 -3.59 -28.29
N GLU A 85 -5.83 -2.58 -29.07
CA GLU A 85 -6.98 -1.70 -28.83
C GLU A 85 -8.31 -2.45 -28.90
N LEU A 86 -8.43 -3.39 -29.84
CA LEU A 86 -9.62 -4.20 -30.06
C LEU A 86 -9.78 -5.37 -29.07
N VAL A 87 -8.83 -5.59 -28.18
CA VAL A 87 -8.90 -6.65 -27.17
C VAL A 87 -9.67 -6.18 -25.96
N ASP A 88 -10.79 -6.82 -25.64
CA ASP A 88 -11.61 -6.46 -24.48
C ASP A 88 -10.89 -6.69 -23.14
N MET A 89 -11.08 -5.75 -22.22
CA MET A 89 -10.61 -5.93 -20.85
C MET A 89 -11.40 -7.04 -20.15
N PRO A 90 -10.74 -8.00 -19.49
CA PRO A 90 -11.42 -9.02 -18.71
C PRO A 90 -12.36 -8.39 -17.65
N LYS A 91 -13.59 -8.89 -17.60
CA LYS A 91 -14.55 -8.47 -16.58
C LYS A 91 -14.01 -8.81 -15.18
N MET A 92 -14.06 -7.85 -14.28
CA MET A 92 -13.67 -8.08 -12.88
C MET A 92 -14.93 -8.36 -12.07
N PRO A 93 -14.97 -9.43 -11.27
CA PRO A 93 -15.99 -9.53 -10.25
C PRO A 93 -15.86 -8.31 -9.33
N LYS A 94 -16.96 -7.59 -9.14
CA LYS A 94 -17.04 -6.50 -8.16
C LYS A 94 -16.97 -7.15 -6.75
N HIS A 95 -15.80 -7.23 -6.19
CA HIS A 95 -15.65 -7.58 -4.78
C HIS A 95 -15.69 -6.26 -3.99
N LEU A 96 -16.69 -6.12 -3.12
CA LEU A 96 -16.67 -5.04 -2.15
C LEU A 96 -15.44 -5.28 -1.25
N PRO A 97 -14.62 -4.25 -0.99
CA PRO A 97 -13.48 -4.40 -0.11
C PRO A 97 -13.94 -4.85 1.28
N ASP A 98 -13.24 -5.80 1.88
CA ASP A 98 -13.49 -6.19 3.26
C ASP A 98 -13.22 -5.01 4.19
N VAL A 99 -14.22 -4.62 4.98
CA VAL A 99 -14.12 -3.66 6.07
C VAL A 99 -14.25 -4.44 7.38
N LEU A 100 -13.38 -4.18 8.33
CA LEU A 100 -13.52 -4.69 9.68
C LEU A 100 -14.38 -3.72 10.49
N SER A 101 -15.31 -4.24 11.29
CA SER A 101 -16.00 -3.42 12.30
C SER A 101 -15.04 -3.00 13.41
N VAL A 102 -15.46 -2.05 14.24
CA VAL A 102 -14.67 -1.63 15.43
C VAL A 102 -14.41 -2.81 16.35
N ASP A 103 -15.43 -3.64 16.61
CA ASP A 103 -15.31 -4.84 17.45
C ASP A 103 -14.35 -5.88 16.86
N GLU A 104 -14.36 -6.05 15.53
CA GLU A 104 -13.40 -6.92 14.85
C GLU A 104 -11.96 -6.40 14.96
N ILE A 105 -11.77 -5.09 14.89
CA ILE A 105 -10.46 -4.45 15.13
C ILE A 105 -10.03 -4.70 16.58
N ASP A 106 -10.90 -4.49 17.55
CA ASP A 106 -10.59 -4.71 18.97
C ASP A 106 -10.26 -6.18 19.25
N THR A 107 -11.00 -7.11 18.64
CA THR A 107 -10.71 -8.54 18.74
C THR A 107 -9.33 -8.86 18.14
N LEU A 108 -9.04 -8.37 16.92
CA LEU A 108 -7.73 -8.55 16.26
C LEU A 108 -6.57 -8.04 17.12
N LEU A 109 -6.76 -6.92 17.78
CA LEU A 109 -5.75 -6.32 18.62
C LEU A 109 -5.61 -7.05 19.97
N SER A 110 -6.69 -7.58 20.53
CA SER A 110 -6.70 -8.22 21.87
C SER A 110 -5.95 -9.55 21.94
N VAL A 111 -5.88 -10.32 20.84
CA VAL A 111 -5.18 -11.62 20.81
C VAL A 111 -3.66 -11.49 20.80
N ILE A 112 -3.13 -10.27 20.68
CA ILE A 112 -1.69 -10.04 20.59
C ILE A 112 -1.07 -10.10 22.00
N ASP A 113 -0.23 -11.11 22.24
CA ASP A 113 0.53 -11.25 23.48
C ASP A 113 1.60 -10.16 23.59
N THR A 114 1.27 -9.07 24.26
CA THR A 114 2.15 -7.91 24.45
C THR A 114 3.21 -8.08 25.55
N SER A 115 3.23 -9.21 26.24
CA SER A 115 4.32 -9.54 27.17
C SER A 115 5.63 -9.87 26.43
N LYS A 116 5.53 -10.23 25.16
CA LYS A 116 6.68 -10.55 24.28
C LYS A 116 7.07 -9.34 23.43
N PRO A 117 8.37 -9.05 23.27
CA PRO A 117 8.83 -7.93 22.44
C PRO A 117 8.25 -7.92 21.02
N ALA A 118 8.15 -9.07 20.38
CA ALA A 118 7.58 -9.19 19.04
C ALA A 118 6.08 -8.90 19.01
N GLY A 119 5.35 -9.30 20.04
CA GLY A 119 3.93 -8.98 20.20
C GLY A 119 3.71 -7.50 20.44
N LEU A 120 4.47 -6.89 21.35
CA LEU A 120 4.37 -5.45 21.63
C LEU A 120 4.66 -4.61 20.37
N ARG A 121 5.69 -4.98 19.60
CA ARG A 121 5.91 -4.38 18.27
C ARG A 121 4.73 -4.59 17.32
N GLY A 122 4.18 -5.81 17.28
CA GLY A 122 3.02 -6.15 16.44
C GLY A 122 1.80 -5.30 16.79
N ARG A 123 1.52 -5.15 18.10
CA ARG A 123 0.43 -4.30 18.59
C ARG A 123 0.61 -2.84 18.16
N ALA A 124 1.80 -2.28 18.40
CA ALA A 124 2.09 -0.90 18.00
C ALA A 124 1.96 -0.67 16.48
N MET A 125 2.39 -1.65 15.66
CA MET A 125 2.22 -1.57 14.20
C MET A 125 0.75 -1.57 13.77
N LEU A 126 -0.08 -2.44 14.34
CA LEU A 126 -1.49 -2.54 13.95
C LEU A 126 -2.30 -1.33 14.43
N GLU A 127 -2.03 -0.86 15.66
CA GLU A 127 -2.63 0.39 16.16
C GLU A 127 -2.26 1.56 15.24
N LEU A 128 -0.99 1.69 14.88
CA LEU A 128 -0.55 2.77 14.00
C LEU A 128 -1.20 2.69 12.61
N LEU A 129 -1.25 1.50 11.99
CA LEU A 129 -1.88 1.31 10.69
C LEU A 129 -3.36 1.68 10.70
N TYR A 130 -4.07 1.28 11.75
CA TYR A 130 -5.50 1.56 11.89
C TYR A 130 -5.76 3.02 12.26
N SER A 131 -5.00 3.59 13.20
CA SER A 131 -5.18 4.99 13.63
C SER A 131 -4.82 6.01 12.55
N THR A 132 -3.95 5.69 11.61
CA THR A 132 -3.43 6.67 10.63
C THR A 132 -3.78 6.37 9.18
N GLY A 133 -4.31 5.19 8.92
CA GLY A 133 -4.57 4.73 7.55
C GLY A 133 -3.34 4.67 6.64
N LEU A 134 -2.14 4.52 7.19
CA LEU A 134 -0.89 4.45 6.43
C LEU A 134 -0.88 3.29 5.44
N ARG A 135 -0.19 3.48 4.30
CA ARG A 135 0.22 2.35 3.47
C ARG A 135 1.31 1.56 4.19
N VAL A 136 1.32 0.24 4.01
CA VAL A 136 2.36 -0.60 4.63
C VAL A 136 3.78 -0.17 4.25
N SER A 137 3.99 0.33 3.03
CA SER A 137 5.29 0.86 2.59
C SER A 137 5.68 2.13 3.34
N GLU A 138 4.73 3.00 3.61
CA GLU A 138 4.93 4.22 4.40
C GLU A 138 5.32 3.84 5.84
N MET A 139 4.55 2.96 6.49
CA MET A 139 4.86 2.51 7.85
C MET A 139 6.25 1.84 7.96
N THR A 140 6.64 1.02 6.98
CA THR A 140 7.94 0.32 7.05
C THR A 140 9.14 1.24 6.80
N SER A 141 8.95 2.42 6.22
CA SER A 141 9.99 3.43 6.01
C SER A 141 10.09 4.45 7.14
N LEU A 142 9.14 4.47 8.08
CA LEU A 142 9.18 5.42 9.20
C LEU A 142 10.48 5.31 10.01
N THR A 143 10.95 6.46 10.43
CA THR A 143 12.07 6.62 11.34
C THR A 143 11.60 7.18 12.69
N MET A 144 12.48 7.20 13.68
CA MET A 144 12.21 7.83 14.97
C MET A 144 11.95 9.34 14.84
N LEU A 145 12.56 9.99 13.84
CA LEU A 145 12.42 11.42 13.57
C LEU A 145 11.08 11.79 12.91
N ASP A 146 10.31 10.81 12.48
CA ASP A 146 9.01 11.04 11.85
C ASP A 146 7.87 11.18 12.89
N ILE A 147 8.13 10.80 14.14
CA ILE A 147 7.26 11.12 15.27
C ILE A 147 7.60 12.56 15.68
N LEU A 148 6.68 13.48 15.38
CA LEU A 148 6.92 14.91 15.62
C LEU A 148 6.74 15.25 17.11
N GLU A 149 7.24 16.44 17.47
CA GLU A 149 7.19 16.96 18.83
C GLU A 149 5.77 16.90 19.42
N GLY A 150 5.67 16.51 20.68
CA GLY A 150 4.39 16.26 21.34
C GLY A 150 3.78 14.89 21.03
N LYS A 151 4.35 14.11 20.09
CA LYS A 151 3.86 12.78 19.67
C LYS A 151 2.41 12.76 19.17
N GLU A 152 1.89 13.90 18.81
CA GLU A 152 0.52 14.04 18.30
C GLU A 152 0.44 13.90 16.77
N TRP A 153 1.61 13.94 16.09
CA TRP A 153 1.71 13.97 14.66
C TRP A 153 2.76 13.01 14.13
N LEU A 154 2.47 12.43 13.00
CA LEU A 154 3.38 11.59 12.25
C LEU A 154 3.65 12.22 10.88
N ARG A 155 4.92 12.44 10.55
CA ARG A 155 5.33 12.81 9.21
C ARG A 155 5.43 11.55 8.33
N VAL A 156 4.82 11.60 7.18
CA VAL A 156 4.73 10.45 6.26
C VAL A 156 5.18 10.87 4.88
N THR A 157 6.21 10.21 4.37
CA THR A 157 6.70 10.39 3.00
C THR A 157 6.02 9.38 2.07
N GLY A 158 5.28 9.89 1.08
CA GLY A 158 4.53 9.11 0.10
C GLY A 158 5.25 8.96 -1.25
N LYS A 159 4.48 8.57 -2.27
CA LYS A 159 4.98 8.44 -3.64
C LYS A 159 5.48 9.79 -4.18
N GLY A 160 6.67 9.80 -4.80
CA GLY A 160 7.26 11.01 -5.36
C GLY A 160 7.84 11.94 -4.30
N SER A 161 8.25 11.39 -3.13
CA SER A 161 8.81 12.14 -2.01
C SER A 161 7.90 13.27 -1.47
N LYS A 162 6.59 13.17 -1.73
CA LYS A 162 5.62 14.09 -1.15
C LYS A 162 5.41 13.75 0.32
N GLU A 163 5.54 14.75 1.18
CA GLU A 163 5.32 14.60 2.62
C GLU A 163 3.91 15.04 2.99
N ARG A 164 3.36 14.37 3.99
CA ARG A 164 2.16 14.78 4.70
C ARG A 164 2.30 14.52 6.19
N ILE A 165 1.51 15.20 6.98
CA ILE A 165 1.36 14.91 8.40
C ILE A 165 0.01 14.24 8.64
N VAL A 166 -0.01 13.30 9.59
CA VAL A 166 -1.22 12.58 9.99
C VAL A 166 -1.33 12.66 11.51
N PRO A 167 -2.49 12.96 12.08
CA PRO A 167 -2.66 12.95 13.53
C PRO A 167 -2.53 11.53 14.08
N LEU A 168 -2.01 11.42 15.30
CA LEU A 168 -1.90 10.17 16.05
C LEU A 168 -2.98 10.16 17.14
N GLY A 169 -3.81 9.12 17.14
CA GLY A 169 -4.75 8.87 18.23
C GLY A 169 -4.03 8.39 19.49
N ASN A 170 -4.65 8.61 20.65
CA ASN A 170 -4.08 8.32 21.97
C ASN A 170 -3.64 6.85 22.13
N GLU A 171 -4.44 5.90 21.62
CA GLU A 171 -4.07 4.48 21.69
C GLU A 171 -2.83 4.18 20.83
N ALA A 172 -2.72 4.77 19.63
CA ALA A 172 -1.52 4.62 18.82
C ALA A 172 -0.28 5.18 19.49
N VAL A 173 -0.38 6.36 20.10
CA VAL A 173 0.72 6.98 20.89
C VAL A 173 1.13 6.06 22.04
N LYS A 174 0.19 5.61 22.84
CA LYS A 174 0.42 4.71 23.99
C LYS A 174 1.17 3.44 23.58
N TRP A 175 0.74 2.76 22.51
CA TRP A 175 1.38 1.52 22.07
C TRP A 175 2.72 1.75 21.38
N LEU A 176 2.90 2.88 20.70
CA LEU A 176 4.20 3.30 20.17
C LEU A 176 5.20 3.56 21.28
N GLU A 177 4.81 4.31 22.31
CA GLU A 177 5.68 4.59 23.47
C GLU A 177 6.09 3.32 24.17
N ARG A 178 5.15 2.42 24.44
CA ARG A 178 5.45 1.13 25.04
C ARG A 178 6.43 0.33 24.17
N TYR A 179 6.20 0.26 22.86
CA TYR A 179 7.12 -0.43 21.96
C TYR A 179 8.52 0.19 21.99
N ILE A 180 8.62 1.51 21.90
CA ILE A 180 9.90 2.23 21.87
C ILE A 180 10.67 2.01 23.18
N ASN A 181 10.01 2.15 24.31
CA ASN A 181 10.66 2.13 25.62
C ASN A 181 10.90 0.70 26.15
N GLU A 182 9.97 -0.24 25.90
CA GLU A 182 9.99 -1.56 26.53
C GLU A 182 10.60 -2.63 25.63
N SER A 183 10.54 -2.49 24.29
CA SER A 183 10.94 -3.61 23.42
C SER A 183 11.79 -3.28 22.21
N ARG A 184 11.78 -2.05 21.70
CA ARG A 184 12.53 -1.71 20.49
C ARG A 184 14.02 -1.97 20.63
N GLU A 185 14.60 -1.72 21.78
CA GLU A 185 16.02 -1.94 22.07
C GLU A 185 16.42 -3.42 21.89
N THR A 186 15.53 -4.36 22.21
CA THR A 186 15.79 -5.80 22.04
C THR A 186 16.03 -6.20 20.59
N PHE A 187 15.57 -5.40 19.63
CA PHE A 187 15.77 -5.62 18.20
C PHE A 187 17.02 -4.91 17.65
N ILE A 188 17.62 -3.99 18.38
CA ILE A 188 18.87 -3.34 17.99
C ILE A 188 20.01 -4.35 18.08
N LYS A 189 20.82 -4.46 17.03
CA LYS A 189 21.95 -5.37 16.98
C LYS A 189 23.27 -4.60 17.02
N LYS A 190 24.25 -5.11 17.75
CA LYS A 190 25.57 -4.50 17.89
C LYS A 190 26.18 -4.21 16.50
N GLY A 191 26.67 -2.99 16.31
CA GLY A 191 27.25 -2.53 15.05
C GLY A 191 26.23 -2.13 13.97
N LYS A 192 24.92 -2.14 14.27
CA LYS A 192 23.88 -1.59 13.39
C LYS A 192 23.32 -0.33 13.99
N ASN A 193 23.57 0.78 13.30
CA ASN A 193 22.87 2.03 13.56
C ASN A 193 21.68 2.13 12.60
N THR A 194 20.46 2.22 13.15
CA THR A 194 19.24 2.33 12.35
C THR A 194 18.26 3.23 13.05
N ASP A 195 17.80 4.24 12.33
CA ASP A 195 16.79 5.19 12.80
C ASP A 195 15.36 4.71 12.54
N HIS A 196 15.20 3.56 11.85
CA HIS A 196 13.87 3.03 11.57
C HIS A 196 13.07 2.78 12.83
N LEU A 197 11.81 3.18 12.79
CA LEU A 197 10.88 3.02 13.93
C LEU A 197 10.66 1.53 14.21
N PHE A 198 10.24 0.75 13.23
CA PHE A 198 9.96 -0.67 13.38
C PHE A 198 11.08 -1.55 12.86
N LEU A 199 11.67 -2.34 13.76
CA LEU A 199 12.79 -3.21 13.47
C LEU A 199 12.35 -4.67 13.37
N ASN A 200 13.01 -5.44 12.49
CA ASN A 200 12.93 -6.88 12.48
C ASN A 200 13.93 -7.50 13.48
N TYR A 201 13.88 -8.82 13.66
CA TYR A 201 14.78 -9.55 14.58
C TYR A 201 16.27 -9.47 14.21
N ARG A 202 16.61 -9.01 13.00
CA ARG A 202 17.98 -8.81 12.52
C ARG A 202 18.47 -7.37 12.73
N GLY A 203 17.66 -6.50 13.32
CA GLY A 203 17.98 -5.09 13.55
C GLY A 203 17.86 -4.20 12.31
N ASN A 204 17.24 -4.67 11.23
CA ASN A 204 16.94 -3.87 10.04
C ASN A 204 15.47 -3.40 10.10
N ALA A 205 15.10 -2.45 9.23
CA ALA A 205 13.71 -2.11 9.02
C ALA A 205 12.85 -3.34 8.78
N ILE A 206 11.64 -3.36 9.34
CA ILE A 206 10.70 -4.44 9.06
C ILE A 206 10.26 -4.38 7.60
N SER A 207 10.18 -5.54 6.94
CA SER A 207 9.75 -5.59 5.55
C SER A 207 8.21 -5.58 5.42
N ARG A 208 7.69 -5.11 4.28
CA ARG A 208 6.25 -5.20 3.95
C ARG A 208 5.71 -6.63 4.09
N LYS A 209 6.51 -7.63 3.67
CA LYS A 209 6.16 -9.05 3.84
C LYS A 209 6.05 -9.42 5.31
N GLY A 210 6.98 -8.93 6.16
CA GLY A 210 6.95 -9.16 7.60
C GLY A 210 5.66 -8.62 8.23
N VAL A 211 5.27 -7.39 7.92
CA VAL A 211 4.01 -6.80 8.40
C VAL A 211 2.80 -7.61 7.93
N TRP A 212 2.77 -7.97 6.64
CA TRP A 212 1.68 -8.78 6.09
C TRP A 212 1.54 -10.14 6.79
N MET A 213 2.68 -10.79 7.11
CA MET A 213 2.69 -12.06 7.86
C MET A 213 2.16 -11.87 9.29
N PHE A 214 2.47 -10.76 9.95
CA PHE A 214 1.93 -10.43 11.26
C PHE A 214 0.41 -10.29 11.22
N VAL A 215 -0.09 -9.46 10.32
CA VAL A 215 -1.54 -9.24 10.16
C VAL A 215 -2.25 -10.57 9.91
N LYS A 216 -1.74 -11.38 8.97
CA LYS A 216 -2.34 -12.67 8.62
C LYS A 216 -2.34 -13.65 9.80
N ARG A 217 -1.25 -13.69 10.58
CA ARG A 217 -1.14 -14.55 11.76
C ARG A 217 -2.19 -14.19 12.79
N TYR A 218 -2.27 -12.93 13.19
CA TYR A 218 -3.24 -12.50 14.22
C TYR A 218 -4.69 -12.61 13.75
N ALA A 219 -4.94 -12.40 12.46
CA ALA A 219 -6.25 -12.69 11.89
C ALA A 219 -6.65 -14.18 12.02
N ALA A 220 -5.69 -15.09 11.79
CA ALA A 220 -5.90 -16.52 11.99
C ALA A 220 -6.08 -16.87 13.49
N ASP A 221 -5.29 -16.26 14.38
CA ASP A 221 -5.37 -16.46 15.82
C ASP A 221 -6.74 -16.02 16.39
N CYS A 222 -7.42 -15.05 15.75
CA CYS A 222 -8.80 -14.64 16.11
C CYS A 222 -9.90 -15.49 15.48
N GLY A 223 -9.57 -16.44 14.60
CA GLY A 223 -10.60 -17.21 13.85
C GLY A 223 -11.39 -16.37 12.84
N MET A 224 -10.86 -15.23 12.38
CA MET A 224 -11.56 -14.38 11.41
C MET A 224 -11.54 -14.99 10.02
N GLU A 225 -12.72 -15.20 9.43
CA GLU A 225 -12.86 -15.71 8.05
C GLU A 225 -12.52 -14.68 6.98
N LYS A 226 -12.61 -13.38 7.32
CA LYS A 226 -12.30 -12.27 6.41
C LYS A 226 -10.82 -12.26 6.01
N ARG A 227 -10.55 -11.89 4.78
CA ARG A 227 -9.17 -11.72 4.29
C ARG A 227 -8.55 -10.43 4.80
N ILE A 228 -7.97 -10.48 5.99
CA ILE A 228 -7.36 -9.30 6.61
C ILE A 228 -5.96 -9.06 6.06
N SER A 229 -5.69 -7.81 5.73
CA SER A 229 -4.44 -7.30 5.21
C SER A 229 -4.19 -5.87 5.72
N PRO A 230 -2.98 -5.31 5.59
CA PRO A 230 -2.77 -3.89 5.89
C PRO A 230 -3.66 -2.93 5.08
N HIS A 231 -4.08 -3.34 3.88
CA HIS A 231 -5.04 -2.56 3.08
C HIS A 231 -6.44 -2.59 3.67
N THR A 232 -6.84 -3.71 4.29
CA THR A 232 -8.11 -3.84 5.00
C THR A 232 -8.17 -2.86 6.17
N LEU A 233 -7.09 -2.77 6.99
CA LEU A 233 -7.00 -1.81 8.10
C LEU A 233 -7.11 -0.36 7.63
N ARG A 234 -6.39 -0.01 6.55
CA ARG A 234 -6.47 1.32 5.96
C ARG A 234 -7.87 1.62 5.42
N HIS A 235 -8.54 0.64 4.84
CA HIS A 235 -9.90 0.80 4.34
C HIS A 235 -10.89 0.98 5.49
N SER A 236 -10.75 0.18 6.55
CA SER A 236 -11.55 0.33 7.77
C SER A 236 -11.35 1.69 8.44
N PHE A 237 -10.11 2.21 8.51
CA PHE A 237 -9.84 3.58 8.95
C PHE A 237 -10.66 4.62 8.17
N ALA A 238 -10.60 4.56 6.84
CA ALA A 238 -11.32 5.50 6.00
C ALA A 238 -12.84 5.40 6.18
N THR A 239 -13.36 4.17 6.21
CA THR A 239 -14.79 3.89 6.35
C THR A 239 -15.30 4.37 7.70
N HIS A 240 -14.61 4.06 8.80
CA HIS A 240 -15.05 4.45 10.14
C HIS A 240 -15.05 5.96 10.33
N LEU A 241 -14.06 6.68 9.80
CA LEU A 241 -14.09 8.15 9.84
C LEU A 241 -15.30 8.71 9.08
N LEU A 242 -15.56 8.19 7.87
CA LEU A 242 -16.70 8.66 7.05
C LEU A 242 -18.06 8.29 7.66
N GLU A 243 -18.20 7.09 8.20
CA GLU A 243 -19.40 6.64 8.92
C GLU A 243 -19.63 7.44 10.21
N GLY A 244 -18.54 7.84 10.89
CA GLY A 244 -18.58 8.73 12.03
C GLY A 244 -19.06 10.15 11.68
N GLY A 245 -18.93 10.60 10.43
CA GLY A 245 -19.33 11.91 9.97
C GLY A 245 -18.18 12.81 9.50
N ALA A 246 -16.95 12.30 9.45
CA ALA A 246 -15.80 13.04 8.93
C ALA A 246 -16.01 13.40 7.45
N ASP A 247 -15.59 14.60 7.09
CA ASP A 247 -15.68 15.01 5.70
C ASP A 247 -14.68 14.24 4.81
N LEU A 248 -15.11 13.90 3.58
CA LEU A 248 -14.35 13.12 2.63
C LEU A 248 -12.99 13.74 2.31
N ARG A 249 -12.89 15.06 2.28
CA ARG A 249 -11.67 15.78 1.92
C ARG A 249 -10.60 15.64 3.01
N ALA A 250 -11.00 15.73 4.27
CA ALA A 250 -10.10 15.49 5.41
C ALA A 250 -9.58 14.06 5.39
N VAL A 251 -10.44 13.06 5.17
CA VAL A 251 -10.04 11.66 5.07
C VAL A 251 -9.08 11.42 3.89
N GLN A 252 -9.36 11.98 2.71
CA GLN A 252 -8.48 11.89 1.55
C GLN A 252 -7.12 12.54 1.80
N GLN A 253 -7.08 13.66 2.52
CA GLN A 253 -5.86 14.36 2.90
C GLN A 253 -5.00 13.51 3.86
N MET A 254 -5.59 12.93 4.91
CA MET A 254 -4.91 12.00 5.81
C MET A 254 -4.35 10.78 5.06
N LEU A 255 -5.09 10.25 4.10
CA LEU A 255 -4.69 9.11 3.30
C LEU A 255 -3.62 9.43 2.24
N GLY A 256 -3.45 10.70 1.86
CA GLY A 256 -2.50 11.11 0.82
C GLY A 256 -2.91 10.59 -0.56
N HIS A 257 -4.13 10.90 -1.00
CA HIS A 257 -4.59 10.64 -2.35
C HIS A 257 -3.95 11.64 -3.32
N ALA A 258 -3.40 11.15 -4.43
CA ALA A 258 -2.55 11.94 -5.34
C ALA A 258 -3.30 13.02 -6.14
N ASP A 259 -4.62 12.91 -6.29
CA ASP A 259 -5.44 13.84 -7.08
C ASP A 259 -5.72 15.17 -6.38
N ILE A 260 -5.41 15.27 -5.09
CA ILE A 260 -5.40 16.54 -4.38
C ILE A 260 -4.00 17.11 -4.58
N SER A 261 -3.76 17.66 -5.77
CA SER A 261 -2.50 18.27 -6.15
C SER A 261 -2.26 19.50 -5.29
N THR A 262 -1.17 19.52 -4.72
CA THR A 262 -0.21 20.58 -4.40
C THR A 262 0.52 20.18 -3.13
N THR A 263 1.80 20.43 -3.09
CA THR A 263 2.60 20.55 -1.88
C THR A 263 1.97 21.67 -1.04
N GLN A 264 0.86 21.36 -0.38
CA GLN A 264 0.26 22.30 0.58
C GLN A 264 1.23 22.35 1.75
N ILE A 265 1.81 23.51 1.96
CA ILE A 265 2.40 23.88 3.25
C ILE A 265 1.22 23.78 4.23
N TYR A 266 1.23 22.74 5.07
CA TYR A 266 0.19 22.57 6.08
C TYR A 266 0.23 23.77 7.01
N THR A 267 -0.78 24.62 6.91
CA THR A 267 -0.94 25.74 7.83
C THR A 267 -1.28 25.22 9.23
N HIS A 268 -1.08 26.01 10.25
CA HIS A 268 -1.46 25.65 11.61
C HIS A 268 -2.97 25.33 11.72
N LEU A 269 -3.80 26.03 10.95
CA LEU A 269 -5.24 25.82 10.87
C LEU A 269 -5.60 24.45 10.28
N ASP A 270 -4.91 24.03 9.21
CA ASP A 270 -5.14 22.70 8.60
C ASP A 270 -4.79 21.57 9.57
N LYS A 271 -3.72 21.74 10.37
CA LYS A 271 -3.33 20.75 11.39
C LYS A 271 -4.41 20.62 12.46
N THR A 272 -4.82 21.74 13.06
CA THR A 272 -5.87 21.76 14.09
C THR A 272 -7.14 21.09 13.60
N TYR A 273 -7.58 21.43 12.39
CA TYR A 273 -8.75 20.85 11.78
C TYR A 273 -8.63 19.33 11.58
N LEU A 274 -7.52 18.82 11.03
CA LEU A 274 -7.32 17.39 10.85
C LEU A 274 -7.30 16.63 12.19
N LYS A 275 -6.73 17.23 13.23
CA LYS A 275 -6.70 16.65 14.56
C LYS A 275 -8.09 16.58 15.18
N GLU A 276 -8.89 17.64 15.04
CA GLU A 276 -10.27 17.67 15.53
C GLU A 276 -11.12 16.62 14.83
N ILE A 277 -11.07 16.54 13.50
CA ILE A 277 -11.78 15.51 12.74
C ILE A 277 -11.36 14.10 13.16
N HIS A 278 -10.08 13.85 13.31
CA HIS A 278 -9.60 12.55 13.76
C HIS A 278 -10.07 12.24 15.19
N ARG A 279 -10.00 13.23 16.08
CA ARG A 279 -10.42 13.09 17.48
C ARG A 279 -11.91 12.81 17.62
N GLU A 280 -12.73 13.47 16.82
CA GLU A 280 -14.18 13.38 16.93
C GLU A 280 -14.73 12.09 16.30
N TYR A 281 -14.13 11.64 15.19
CA TYR A 281 -14.71 10.57 14.37
C TYR A 281 -13.93 9.25 14.37
N HIS A 282 -12.70 9.23 14.89
CA HIS A 282 -11.93 7.98 14.90
C HIS A 282 -12.19 7.18 16.19
N PRO A 283 -12.60 5.89 16.12
CA PRO A 283 -13.00 5.11 17.30
C PRO A 283 -11.92 4.91 18.36
N ARG A 284 -10.66 5.11 18.01
CA ARG A 284 -9.49 4.89 18.89
C ARG A 284 -8.64 6.16 19.10
N TRP A 285 -9.34 7.27 19.19
CA TRP A 285 -8.64 8.49 19.58
C TRP A 285 -8.14 8.42 21.00
#